data_d59de3be14ccb6e928ce614ff2618356
#
_entry.id   d59de3be14ccb6e928ce614ff2618356
#
_cell.length_a   1.000
_cell.length_b   1.000
_cell.length_c   1.000
_cell.angle_alpha   90.00
_cell.angle_beta   90.00
_cell.angle_gamma   90.00
#
_symmetry.space_group_name_H-M   'P 1'
#
loop_
_entity.id
_entity.type
_entity.pdbx_description
1 polymer ?
#
loop_
_entity_poly.entity_id
_entity_poly.type
_entity_poly.pdbx_seq_one_letter_code
_entity_poly.pdbx_strand_id
1 'polypeptide(L)'
;MTFIDTYKTFSKIDINGKKYIYFDLNKLANHFKFNLSLLPFSIKILLENLIRNEDGKLITADMINSLCSQLTNKDKSFEIAFSPTRVLMQDFTGVPAVADLAAMRDALKTKNIDPNKINPLSRVDLIIDHSVMVDEYGNAAAYDKNVKQEFMRNTERYEFLKWGQNTFDNFFLVPPGAGICHQVNLENIAKTIWVNKTTDGDILYPDSVVGTDSHTTMVNALSVLG
;
A
#
# COMPACT_ATOMS: atom_id res chain seq x y z
N MET A 1 -12.16 -9.07 12.50
CA MET A 1 -13.02 -8.03 11.89
C MET A 1 -14.18 -8.75 11.27
N THR A 2 -15.40 -8.42 11.65
CA THR A 2 -16.60 -8.91 10.96
C THR A 2 -16.74 -8.06 9.70
N PHE A 3 -16.61 -8.68 8.52
CA PHE A 3 -16.78 -7.99 7.24
C PHE A 3 -18.26 -7.65 7.05
N ILE A 4 -18.55 -6.42 6.68
CA ILE A 4 -19.83 -6.08 6.09
C ILE A 4 -19.75 -6.53 4.62
N ASP A 5 -20.72 -7.28 4.16
CA ASP A 5 -20.80 -7.76 2.77
C ASP A 5 -22.24 -7.58 2.27
N THR A 6 -22.60 -6.31 2.11
CA THR A 6 -23.97 -5.90 1.72
C THR A 6 -24.43 -6.61 0.45
N TYR A 7 -23.55 -6.83 -0.50
CA TYR A 7 -23.87 -7.43 -1.80
C TYR A 7 -23.60 -8.94 -1.88
N LYS A 8 -23.25 -9.59 -0.75
CA LYS A 8 -22.99 -11.04 -0.66
C LYS A 8 -21.94 -11.53 -1.65
N THR A 9 -20.87 -10.75 -1.77
CA THR A 9 -19.76 -11.01 -2.69
C THR A 9 -18.76 -12.02 -2.13
N PHE A 10 -18.75 -12.24 -0.84
CA PHE A 10 -17.88 -13.18 -0.14
C PHE A 10 -17.95 -14.58 -0.78
N SER A 11 -16.81 -15.14 -1.13
CA SER A 11 -16.67 -16.42 -1.81
C SER A 11 -15.46 -17.18 -1.31
N LYS A 12 -15.45 -18.48 -1.52
CA LYS A 12 -14.34 -19.36 -1.15
C LYS A 12 -13.78 -20.04 -2.39
N ILE A 13 -12.46 -20.19 -2.42
CA ILE A 13 -11.75 -20.92 -3.46
C ILE A 13 -10.76 -21.90 -2.81
N ASP A 14 -10.64 -23.08 -3.38
CA ASP A 14 -9.60 -24.04 -3.00
C ASP A 14 -8.46 -23.97 -4.01
N ILE A 15 -7.26 -23.76 -3.51
CA ILE A 15 -6.05 -23.72 -4.32
C ILE A 15 -5.06 -24.71 -3.70
N ASN A 16 -4.84 -25.83 -4.38
CA ASN A 16 -3.94 -26.90 -3.95
C ASN A 16 -4.27 -27.44 -2.53
N GLY A 17 -5.55 -27.63 -2.23
CA GLY A 17 -6.01 -28.13 -0.94
C GLY A 17 -6.07 -27.11 0.18
N LYS A 18 -5.71 -25.85 -0.08
CA LYS A 18 -5.84 -24.75 0.88
C LYS A 18 -7.01 -23.85 0.49
N LYS A 19 -7.90 -23.61 1.46
CA LYS A 19 -9.07 -22.76 1.27
C LYS A 19 -8.75 -21.31 1.53
N TYR A 20 -9.16 -20.46 0.60
CA TYR A 20 -9.04 -19.01 0.68
C TYR A 20 -10.39 -18.33 0.51
N ILE A 21 -10.47 -17.13 0.97
CA ILE A 21 -11.62 -16.22 0.83
C ILE A 21 -11.26 -15.16 -0.20
N TYR A 22 -12.22 -14.75 -1.02
CA TYR A 22 -12.11 -13.61 -1.93
C TYR A 22 -13.47 -12.93 -2.11
N PHE A 23 -13.47 -11.72 -2.63
CA PHE A 23 -14.69 -10.97 -2.93
C PHE A 23 -14.97 -11.06 -4.44
N ASP A 24 -16.08 -11.72 -4.78
CA ASP A 24 -16.40 -12.09 -6.17
C ASP A 24 -17.13 -10.97 -6.90
N LEU A 25 -16.42 -10.31 -7.80
CA LEU A 25 -16.96 -9.24 -8.65
C LEU A 25 -18.07 -9.71 -9.61
N ASN A 26 -18.15 -11.01 -9.94
CA ASN A 26 -19.27 -11.52 -10.75
C ASN A 26 -20.59 -11.43 -10.00
N LYS A 27 -20.60 -11.66 -8.70
CA LYS A 27 -21.80 -11.49 -7.87
C LYS A 27 -22.26 -10.04 -7.86
N LEU A 28 -21.31 -9.10 -7.73
CA LEU A 28 -21.60 -7.67 -7.81
C LEU A 28 -22.13 -7.29 -9.19
N ALA A 29 -21.48 -7.75 -10.26
CA ALA A 29 -21.89 -7.50 -11.64
C ALA A 29 -23.31 -8.02 -11.94
N ASN A 30 -23.65 -9.21 -11.42
CA ASN A 30 -24.99 -9.78 -11.54
C ASN A 30 -26.04 -8.95 -10.78
N HIS A 31 -25.71 -8.44 -9.60
CA HIS A 31 -26.60 -7.60 -8.81
C HIS A 31 -26.93 -6.28 -9.55
N PHE A 32 -25.93 -5.59 -10.06
CA PHE A 32 -26.06 -4.31 -10.74
C PHE A 32 -26.28 -4.42 -12.26
N LYS A 33 -26.27 -5.63 -12.83
CA LYS A 33 -26.50 -5.93 -14.25
C LYS A 33 -25.51 -5.25 -15.21
N PHE A 34 -24.25 -5.13 -14.85
CA PHE A 34 -23.19 -4.67 -15.73
C PHE A 34 -22.32 -5.83 -16.24
N ASN A 35 -21.65 -5.63 -17.38
CA ASN A 35 -20.75 -6.63 -17.94
C ASN A 35 -19.33 -6.45 -17.40
N LEU A 36 -18.93 -7.32 -16.47
CA LEU A 36 -17.60 -7.28 -15.86
C LEU A 36 -16.46 -7.42 -16.87
N SER A 37 -16.66 -8.17 -17.97
CA SER A 37 -15.60 -8.39 -18.96
C SER A 37 -15.21 -7.13 -19.74
N LEU A 38 -16.12 -6.17 -19.82
CA LEU A 38 -15.91 -4.89 -20.51
C LEU A 38 -15.22 -3.84 -19.64
N LEU A 39 -15.09 -4.08 -18.34
CA LEU A 39 -14.45 -3.12 -17.44
C LEU A 39 -12.93 -3.19 -17.53
N PRO A 40 -12.24 -2.04 -17.51
CA PRO A 40 -10.80 -1.98 -17.32
C PRO A 40 -10.36 -2.69 -16.03
N PHE A 41 -9.16 -3.24 -16.00
CA PHE A 41 -8.63 -3.89 -14.80
C PHE A 41 -8.53 -2.94 -13.62
N SER A 42 -8.20 -1.67 -13.85
CA SER A 42 -8.17 -0.63 -12.79
C SER A 42 -9.51 -0.48 -12.08
N ILE A 43 -10.61 -0.44 -12.84
CA ILE A 43 -11.96 -0.37 -12.26
C ILE A 43 -12.31 -1.65 -11.48
N LYS A 44 -11.90 -2.82 -11.97
CA LYS A 44 -12.10 -4.09 -11.25
C LYS A 44 -11.36 -4.09 -9.89
N ILE A 45 -10.13 -3.57 -9.84
CA ILE A 45 -9.35 -3.41 -8.61
C ILE A 45 -10.04 -2.44 -7.65
N LEU A 46 -10.52 -1.29 -8.14
CA LEU A 46 -11.24 -0.32 -7.30
C LEU A 46 -12.55 -0.90 -6.74
N LEU A 47 -13.31 -1.64 -7.55
CA LEU A 47 -14.54 -2.32 -7.09
C LEU A 47 -14.23 -3.37 -6.02
N GLU A 48 -13.23 -4.21 -6.24
CA GLU A 48 -12.80 -5.20 -5.26
C GLU A 48 -12.37 -4.53 -3.94
N ASN A 49 -11.59 -3.45 -4.05
CA ASN A 49 -11.14 -2.70 -2.90
C ASN A 49 -12.30 -2.15 -2.06
N LEU A 50 -13.32 -1.58 -2.71
CA LEU A 50 -14.49 -1.05 -2.01
C LEU A 50 -15.27 -2.15 -1.30
N ILE A 51 -15.62 -3.24 -2.00
CA ILE A 51 -16.45 -4.31 -1.38
C ILE A 51 -15.71 -5.04 -0.27
N ARG A 52 -14.39 -5.22 -0.38
CA ARG A 52 -13.57 -5.85 0.65
C ARG A 52 -13.40 -4.99 1.89
N ASN A 53 -13.35 -3.67 1.74
CA ASN A 53 -13.14 -2.73 2.82
C ASN A 53 -14.43 -2.04 3.29
N GLU A 54 -15.61 -2.55 2.90
CA GLU A 54 -16.90 -2.02 3.37
C GLU A 54 -16.96 -2.09 4.89
N ASP A 55 -17.08 -0.92 5.55
CA ASP A 55 -17.13 -0.77 7.00
C ASP A 55 -18.36 -0.01 7.50
N GLY A 56 -19.19 0.46 6.58
CA GLY A 56 -20.40 1.23 6.84
C GLY A 56 -20.14 2.65 7.38
N LYS A 57 -18.88 3.10 7.36
CA LYS A 57 -18.45 4.42 7.86
C LYS A 57 -17.69 5.20 6.81
N LEU A 58 -16.48 4.75 6.48
CA LEU A 58 -15.65 5.33 5.42
C LEU A 58 -16.03 4.78 4.06
N ILE A 59 -16.25 3.47 3.98
CA ILE A 59 -16.71 2.80 2.77
C ILE A 59 -18.10 2.23 3.04
N THR A 60 -19.09 2.84 2.40
CA THR A 60 -20.50 2.52 2.58
C THR A 60 -21.08 1.80 1.36
N ALA A 61 -22.19 1.10 1.58
CA ALA A 61 -22.96 0.49 0.50
C ALA A 61 -23.40 1.54 -0.56
N ASP A 62 -23.70 2.76 -0.15
CA ASP A 62 -24.08 3.84 -1.08
C ASP A 62 -22.93 4.25 -2.00
N MET A 63 -21.68 4.24 -1.48
CA MET A 63 -20.49 4.50 -2.30
C MET A 63 -20.30 3.41 -3.36
N ILE A 64 -20.46 2.14 -2.99
CA ILE A 64 -20.39 1.01 -3.91
C ILE A 64 -21.51 1.10 -4.96
N ASN A 65 -22.74 1.40 -4.51
CA ASN A 65 -23.88 1.60 -5.39
C ASN A 65 -23.64 2.74 -6.39
N SER A 66 -23.11 3.87 -5.93
CA SER A 66 -22.81 5.02 -6.77
C SER A 66 -21.79 4.68 -7.87
N LEU A 67 -20.70 3.97 -7.51
CA LEU A 67 -19.73 3.50 -8.51
C LEU A 67 -20.36 2.55 -9.51
N CYS A 68 -21.08 1.52 -9.06
CA CYS A 68 -21.72 0.56 -9.95
C CYS A 68 -22.77 1.19 -10.87
N SER A 69 -23.53 2.17 -10.38
CA SER A 69 -24.52 2.90 -11.18
C SER A 69 -23.89 3.74 -12.28
N GLN A 70 -22.69 4.27 -12.06
CA GLN A 70 -21.96 5.00 -13.11
C GLN A 70 -21.40 4.10 -14.21
N LEU A 71 -21.07 2.87 -13.89
CA LEU A 71 -20.63 1.91 -14.92
C LEU A 71 -21.76 1.61 -15.92
N THR A 72 -23.00 1.83 -15.52
CA THR A 72 -24.19 1.69 -16.39
C THR A 72 -24.65 3.01 -17.00
N ASN A 73 -24.48 4.14 -16.29
CA ASN A 73 -25.00 5.47 -16.67
C ASN A 73 -23.87 6.52 -16.61
N LYS A 74 -23.18 6.76 -17.67
CA LYS A 74 -21.94 7.54 -17.83
C LYS A 74 -21.89 8.99 -17.29
N ASP A 75 -22.80 9.44 -16.42
CA ASP A 75 -23.09 10.87 -16.25
C ASP A 75 -22.73 11.55 -14.92
N LYS A 76 -22.04 10.90 -13.96
CA LYS A 76 -21.70 11.60 -12.70
C LYS A 76 -20.29 11.31 -12.24
N SER A 77 -19.52 12.35 -11.95
CA SER A 77 -18.30 12.25 -11.14
C SER A 77 -18.65 12.06 -9.67
N PHE A 78 -17.96 11.19 -8.97
CA PHE A 78 -18.11 11.00 -7.51
C PHE A 78 -16.76 10.63 -6.93
N GLU A 79 -16.64 10.84 -5.66
CA GLU A 79 -15.45 10.46 -4.90
C GLU A 79 -15.65 9.08 -4.27
N ILE A 80 -14.59 8.31 -4.23
CA ILE A 80 -14.54 7.03 -3.53
C ILE A 80 -13.45 7.06 -2.48
N ALA A 81 -13.67 6.43 -1.34
CA ALA A 81 -12.62 6.10 -0.40
C ALA A 81 -11.81 4.91 -0.97
N PHE A 82 -10.50 4.98 -0.86
CA PHE A 82 -9.60 3.95 -1.34
C PHE A 82 -8.61 3.56 -0.25
N SER A 83 -8.51 2.25 0.01
CA SER A 83 -7.56 1.69 0.98
C SER A 83 -6.47 0.92 0.24
N PRO A 84 -5.31 1.52 -0.04
CA PRO A 84 -4.25 0.84 -0.77
C PRO A 84 -3.73 -0.36 0.01
N THR A 85 -3.33 -1.40 -0.71
CA THR A 85 -2.67 -2.55 -0.12
C THR A 85 -1.32 -2.15 0.49
N ARG A 86 -0.63 -1.23 -0.19
CA ARG A 86 0.67 -0.71 0.23
C ARG A 86 0.78 0.78 -0.03
N VAL A 87 1.59 1.43 0.80
CA VAL A 87 2.06 2.79 0.59
C VAL A 87 3.55 2.74 0.29
N LEU A 88 3.95 3.24 -0.87
CA LEU A 88 5.34 3.34 -1.26
C LEU A 88 5.88 4.71 -0.88
N MET A 89 6.95 4.74 -0.13
CA MET A 89 7.62 5.98 0.28
C MET A 89 9.08 5.95 -0.15
N GLN A 90 9.61 7.10 -0.47
CA GLN A 90 11.03 7.34 -0.47
C GLN A 90 11.45 8.01 0.84
N ASP A 91 12.74 8.07 1.13
CA ASP A 91 13.23 8.56 2.41
C ASP A 91 12.93 10.05 2.67
N PHE A 92 12.94 10.91 1.66
CA PHE A 92 12.63 12.34 1.85
C PHE A 92 11.15 12.60 2.18
N THR A 93 10.23 11.86 1.58
CA THR A 93 8.79 11.98 1.87
C THR A 93 8.37 11.08 3.04
N GLY A 94 9.10 10.02 3.30
CA GLY A 94 8.80 9.05 4.34
C GLY A 94 9.22 9.48 5.74
N VAL A 95 10.37 10.17 5.89
CA VAL A 95 10.85 10.62 7.21
C VAL A 95 9.81 11.49 7.94
N PRO A 96 9.20 12.53 7.32
CA PRO A 96 8.14 13.28 7.97
C PRO A 96 6.96 12.42 8.42
N ALA A 97 6.50 11.51 7.58
CA ALA A 97 5.38 10.61 7.92
C ALA A 97 5.71 9.69 9.11
N VAL A 98 6.92 9.16 9.18
CA VAL A 98 7.39 8.35 10.33
C VAL A 98 7.53 9.21 11.58
N ALA A 99 7.97 10.47 11.45
CA ALA A 99 8.04 11.40 12.57
C ALA A 99 6.65 11.72 13.14
N ASP A 100 5.63 11.89 12.29
CA ASP A 100 4.26 12.08 12.73
C ASP A 100 3.72 10.85 13.48
N LEU A 101 3.98 9.65 13.00
CA LEU A 101 3.62 8.42 13.71
C LEU A 101 4.33 8.31 15.08
N ALA A 102 5.60 8.71 15.16
CA ALA A 102 6.34 8.77 16.41
C ALA A 102 5.72 9.77 17.40
N ALA A 103 5.40 10.98 16.92
CA ALA A 103 4.73 12.00 17.71
C ALA A 103 3.35 11.55 18.22
N MET A 104 2.59 10.83 17.40
CA MET A 104 1.32 10.23 17.81
C MET A 104 1.51 9.20 18.94
N ARG A 105 2.56 8.36 18.88
CA ARG A 105 2.90 7.43 19.98
C ARG A 105 3.25 8.17 21.26
N ASP A 106 4.01 9.24 21.18
CA ASP A 106 4.35 10.07 22.35
C ASP A 106 3.10 10.71 22.96
N ALA A 107 2.19 11.22 22.11
CA ALA A 107 0.93 11.76 22.57
C ALA A 107 0.04 10.73 23.29
N LEU A 108 0.01 9.47 22.85
CA LEU A 108 -0.67 8.40 23.57
C LEU A 108 0.01 8.09 24.92
N LYS A 109 1.33 8.04 24.93
CA LYS A 109 2.11 7.79 26.15
C LYS A 109 1.84 8.84 27.23
N THR A 110 1.75 10.15 26.88
CA THR A 110 1.41 11.21 27.82
C THR A 110 0.02 11.06 28.43
N LYS A 111 -0.89 10.35 27.73
CA LYS A 111 -2.24 10.05 28.19
C LYS A 111 -2.37 8.67 28.86
N ASN A 112 -1.26 7.99 29.16
CA ASN A 112 -1.22 6.63 29.71
C ASN A 112 -1.99 5.60 28.82
N ILE A 113 -1.98 5.81 27.50
CA ILE A 113 -2.54 4.88 26.52
C ILE A 113 -1.39 4.14 25.87
N ASP A 114 -1.57 2.85 25.57
CA ASP A 114 -0.57 2.03 24.90
C ASP A 114 -0.17 2.64 23.55
N PRO A 115 1.09 3.07 23.35
CA PRO A 115 1.57 3.67 22.12
C PRO A 115 1.60 2.69 20.94
N ASN A 116 1.66 1.37 21.20
CA ASN A 116 1.67 0.35 20.14
C ASN A 116 0.36 0.28 19.34
N LYS A 117 -0.69 0.98 19.79
CA LYS A 117 -1.91 1.17 18.99
C LYS A 117 -1.68 2.00 17.73
N ILE A 118 -0.62 2.81 17.68
CA ILE A 118 -0.25 3.58 16.50
C ILE A 118 0.70 2.75 15.66
N ASN A 119 0.21 2.30 14.53
CA ASN A 119 0.94 1.65 13.45
C ASN A 119 0.39 2.14 12.10
N PRO A 120 1.13 2.07 11.01
CA PRO A 120 0.57 2.26 9.68
C PRO A 120 -0.62 1.33 9.46
N LEU A 121 -1.73 1.86 8.95
CA LEU A 121 -2.94 1.07 8.68
C LEU A 121 -2.75 0.12 7.50
N SER A 122 -2.02 0.56 6.49
CA SER A 122 -1.57 -0.26 5.36
C SER A 122 -0.09 -0.54 5.49
N ARG A 123 0.40 -1.57 4.80
CA ARG A 123 1.83 -1.83 4.68
C ARG A 123 2.54 -0.62 4.09
N VAL A 124 3.62 -0.19 4.69
CA VAL A 124 4.53 0.84 4.18
C VAL A 124 5.82 0.16 3.73
N ASP A 125 6.19 0.37 2.48
CA ASP A 125 7.50 0.04 1.95
C ASP A 125 8.25 1.36 1.70
N LEU A 126 9.24 1.68 2.54
CA LEU A 126 10.08 2.85 2.40
C LEU A 126 11.42 2.46 1.79
N ILE A 127 11.79 3.13 0.71
CA ILE A 127 13.02 2.86 -0.04
C ILE A 127 13.94 4.06 0.06
N ILE A 128 15.16 3.85 0.48
CA ILE A 128 16.20 4.88 0.49
C ILE A 128 16.83 4.90 -0.90
N ASP A 129 16.46 5.90 -1.71
CA ASP A 129 16.76 5.85 -3.14
C ASP A 129 17.56 7.01 -3.73
N HIS A 130 17.66 8.16 -3.09
CA HIS A 130 18.22 9.35 -3.73
C HIS A 130 19.60 9.78 -3.26
N SER A 131 20.33 8.95 -2.66
CA SER A 131 21.25 9.52 -1.72
C SER A 131 22.67 9.64 -2.21
N VAL A 132 23.09 8.88 -3.20
CA VAL A 132 24.52 8.84 -3.55
C VAL A 132 24.92 10.06 -4.35
N MET A 133 25.62 11.00 -3.70
CA MET A 133 26.38 12.04 -4.38
C MET A 133 27.72 11.47 -4.83
N VAL A 134 28.14 11.83 -6.03
CA VAL A 134 29.44 11.44 -6.56
C VAL A 134 30.50 12.48 -6.12
N ASP A 135 31.19 12.18 -5.05
CA ASP A 135 32.32 13.01 -4.56
C ASP A 135 33.64 12.55 -5.17
N GLU A 136 33.77 11.24 -5.35
CA GLU A 136 34.95 10.60 -5.92
C GLU A 136 34.60 9.92 -7.24
N TYR A 137 35.49 9.98 -8.23
CA TYR A 137 35.29 9.41 -9.55
C TYR A 137 36.61 8.95 -10.20
N GLY A 138 36.51 8.21 -11.29
CA GLY A 138 37.65 7.88 -12.16
C GLY A 138 38.66 6.90 -11.59
N ASN A 139 38.35 6.21 -10.48
CA ASN A 139 39.23 5.18 -9.89
C ASN A 139 38.40 4.04 -9.26
N ALA A 140 39.05 2.87 -9.07
CA ALA A 140 38.38 1.67 -8.57
C ALA A 140 37.83 1.82 -7.12
N ALA A 141 38.37 2.72 -6.30
CA ALA A 141 37.97 2.94 -4.93
C ALA A 141 36.85 3.99 -4.81
N ALA A 142 36.44 4.65 -5.88
CA ALA A 142 35.48 5.73 -5.86
C ALA A 142 34.12 5.29 -5.32
N TYR A 143 33.64 4.11 -5.71
CA TYR A 143 32.36 3.57 -5.22
C TYR A 143 32.36 3.42 -3.70
N ASP A 144 33.32 2.74 -3.13
CA ASP A 144 33.39 2.49 -1.67
C ASP A 144 33.52 3.80 -0.88
N LYS A 145 34.26 4.78 -1.43
CA LYS A 145 34.38 6.10 -0.79
C LYS A 145 33.07 6.86 -0.82
N ASN A 146 32.35 6.87 -1.93
CA ASN A 146 31.05 7.51 -2.05
C ASN A 146 30.02 6.89 -1.11
N VAL A 147 29.97 5.54 -1.04
CA VAL A 147 29.07 4.84 -0.11
C VAL A 147 29.40 5.20 1.34
N LYS A 148 30.68 5.21 1.72
CA LYS A 148 31.09 5.62 3.08
C LYS A 148 30.66 7.04 3.40
N GLN A 149 30.84 7.96 2.47
CA GLN A 149 30.44 9.36 2.61
C GLN A 149 28.93 9.50 2.75
N GLU A 150 28.17 8.76 1.97
CA GLU A 150 26.72 8.63 2.04
C GLU A 150 26.25 8.30 3.45
N PHE A 151 26.76 7.21 4.01
CA PHE A 151 26.39 6.79 5.37
C PHE A 151 26.76 7.85 6.41
N MET A 152 27.94 8.48 6.29
CA MET A 152 28.36 9.53 7.22
C MET A 152 27.44 10.76 7.19
N ARG A 153 26.99 11.17 6.01
CA ARG A 153 26.09 12.33 5.84
C ARG A 153 24.68 12.07 6.34
N ASN A 154 24.22 10.85 6.26
CA ASN A 154 22.83 10.49 6.49
C ASN A 154 22.62 9.62 7.73
N THR A 155 23.60 9.52 8.62
CA THR A 155 23.58 8.64 9.79
C THR A 155 22.30 8.79 10.62
N GLU A 156 21.95 10.01 11.02
CA GLU A 156 20.75 10.28 11.84
C GLU A 156 19.47 9.83 11.14
N ARG A 157 19.34 10.11 9.85
CA ARG A 157 18.17 9.73 9.06
C ARG A 157 18.05 8.21 8.98
N TYR A 158 19.15 7.52 8.75
CA TYR A 158 19.15 6.06 8.61
C TYR A 158 18.92 5.35 9.95
N GLU A 159 19.46 5.88 11.04
CA GLU A 159 19.18 5.39 12.38
C GLU A 159 17.70 5.56 12.74
N PHE A 160 17.13 6.73 12.44
CA PHE A 160 15.71 7.01 12.66
C PHE A 160 14.81 6.06 11.86
N LEU A 161 15.08 5.87 10.57
CA LEU A 161 14.30 4.95 9.74
C LEU A 161 14.45 3.49 10.20
N LYS A 162 15.65 3.11 10.62
CA LYS A 162 15.90 1.77 11.19
C LYS A 162 15.16 1.56 12.50
N TRP A 163 15.10 2.59 13.34
CA TRP A 163 14.24 2.60 14.53
C TRP A 163 12.77 2.40 14.15
N GLY A 164 12.29 3.11 13.16
CA GLY A 164 10.92 2.96 12.63
C GLY A 164 10.60 1.53 12.20
N GLN A 165 11.49 0.89 11.45
CA GLN A 165 11.36 -0.50 11.03
C GLN A 165 11.25 -1.47 12.22
N ASN A 166 11.96 -1.23 13.31
CA ASN A 166 11.94 -2.08 14.49
C ASN A 166 10.74 -1.78 15.42
N THR A 167 10.07 -0.65 15.21
CA THR A 167 9.07 -0.10 16.12
C THR A 167 7.64 -0.26 15.59
N PHE A 168 7.45 -0.20 14.27
CA PHE A 168 6.15 -0.31 13.64
C PHE A 168 5.97 -1.67 12.94
N ASP A 169 4.81 -2.30 13.16
CA ASP A 169 4.53 -3.64 12.63
C ASP A 169 4.42 -3.70 11.11
N ASN A 170 3.88 -2.64 10.49
CA ASN A 170 3.60 -2.58 9.05
C ASN A 170 4.59 -1.69 8.28
N PHE A 171 5.79 -1.49 8.80
CA PHE A 171 6.79 -0.62 8.19
C PHE A 171 8.02 -1.43 7.77
N PHE A 172 8.35 -1.38 6.49
CA PHE A 172 9.48 -2.11 5.88
C PHE A 172 10.43 -1.12 5.23
N LEU A 173 11.71 -1.30 5.48
CA LEU A 173 12.77 -0.42 5.00
C LEU A 173 13.67 -1.17 4.02
N VAL A 174 13.85 -0.60 2.82
CA VAL A 174 14.87 -1.02 1.86
C VAL A 174 16.08 -0.11 2.04
N PRO A 175 17.26 -0.68 2.35
CA PRO A 175 18.46 0.10 2.65
C PRO A 175 19.00 0.84 1.43
N PRO A 176 19.88 1.85 1.62
CA PRO A 176 20.54 2.54 0.52
C PRO A 176 21.39 1.58 -0.32
N GLY A 177 21.55 1.88 -1.61
CA GLY A 177 22.34 1.08 -2.54
C GLY A 177 21.58 -0.11 -3.16
N ALA A 178 20.31 -0.32 -2.80
CA ALA A 178 19.48 -1.36 -3.40
C ALA A 178 18.83 -0.95 -4.74
N GLY A 179 19.07 0.27 -5.20
CA GLY A 179 18.49 0.85 -6.42
C GLY A 179 17.33 1.80 -6.11
N ILE A 180 16.92 2.57 -7.12
CA ILE A 180 15.82 3.53 -7.00
C ILE A 180 14.47 2.83 -6.99
N CYS A 181 13.54 3.32 -6.17
CA CYS A 181 12.27 2.66 -5.87
C CYS A 181 11.40 2.46 -7.11
N HIS A 182 11.41 3.39 -8.05
CA HIS A 182 10.54 3.37 -9.22
C HIS A 182 10.96 2.38 -10.31
N GLN A 183 12.20 1.91 -10.31
CA GLN A 183 12.76 1.10 -11.38
C GLN A 183 13.15 -0.31 -10.96
N VAL A 184 13.78 -0.46 -9.79
CA VAL A 184 14.40 -1.73 -9.39
C VAL A 184 13.61 -2.40 -8.28
N ASN A 185 13.20 -1.65 -7.26
CA ASN A 185 12.68 -2.27 -6.05
C ASN A 185 11.21 -2.71 -6.15
N LEU A 186 10.40 -2.09 -7.01
CA LEU A 186 9.01 -2.52 -7.18
C LEU A 186 8.89 -3.95 -7.68
N GLU A 187 9.76 -4.39 -8.55
CA GLU A 187 9.80 -5.78 -9.03
C GLU A 187 10.02 -6.78 -7.89
N ASN A 188 10.76 -6.38 -6.85
CA ASN A 188 11.05 -7.24 -5.71
C ASN A 188 9.97 -7.20 -4.61
N ILE A 189 9.30 -6.06 -4.43
CA ILE A 189 8.35 -5.86 -3.34
C ILE A 189 6.89 -6.00 -3.76
N ALA A 190 6.58 -5.84 -5.05
CA ALA A 190 5.22 -5.98 -5.56
C ALA A 190 4.81 -7.44 -5.66
N LYS A 191 3.53 -7.67 -5.45
CA LYS A 191 2.89 -8.99 -5.62
C LYS A 191 1.63 -8.81 -6.44
N THR A 192 1.29 -9.80 -7.24
CA THR A 192 0.01 -9.76 -7.97
C THR A 192 -1.17 -9.90 -7.01
N ILE A 193 -1.04 -10.83 -6.05
CA ILE A 193 -2.07 -11.16 -5.06
C ILE A 193 -1.44 -11.17 -3.67
N TRP A 194 -2.12 -10.54 -2.74
CA TRP A 194 -1.81 -10.56 -1.32
C TRP A 194 -2.71 -11.51 -0.56
N VAL A 195 -2.22 -11.96 0.58
CA VAL A 195 -2.95 -12.81 1.52
C VAL A 195 -3.00 -12.12 2.87
N ASN A 196 -4.19 -11.78 3.33
CA ASN A 196 -4.40 -11.31 4.69
C ASN A 196 -4.94 -12.45 5.56
N LYS A 197 -4.22 -12.77 6.62
CA LYS A 197 -4.65 -13.80 7.59
C LYS A 197 -5.62 -13.18 8.57
N THR A 198 -6.84 -13.70 8.60
CA THR A 198 -7.87 -13.26 9.54
C THR A 198 -8.40 -14.44 10.35
N THR A 199 -9.19 -14.16 11.40
CA THR A 199 -9.89 -15.20 12.19
C THR A 199 -10.88 -16.00 11.36
N ASP A 200 -11.43 -15.41 10.31
CA ASP A 200 -12.43 -16.02 9.43
C ASP A 200 -11.80 -16.84 8.29
N GLY A 201 -10.48 -16.71 8.11
CA GLY A 201 -9.68 -17.39 7.08
C GLY A 201 -8.72 -16.46 6.34
N ASP A 202 -7.97 -17.04 5.42
CA ASP A 202 -6.99 -16.31 4.59
C ASP A 202 -7.72 -15.61 3.42
N ILE A 203 -7.65 -14.28 3.36
CA ILE A 203 -8.31 -13.46 2.32
C ILE A 203 -7.32 -13.14 1.22
N LEU A 204 -7.70 -13.43 -0.02
CA LEU A 204 -6.96 -13.05 -1.23
C LEU A 204 -7.49 -11.73 -1.78
N TYR A 205 -6.58 -10.85 -2.18
CA TYR A 205 -6.92 -9.59 -2.81
C TYR A 205 -5.79 -9.09 -3.73
N PRO A 206 -6.11 -8.29 -4.76
CA PRO A 206 -5.10 -7.77 -5.67
C PRO A 206 -4.19 -6.76 -4.98
N ASP A 207 -2.96 -6.64 -5.49
CA ASP A 207 -2.04 -5.58 -5.09
C ASP A 207 -2.55 -4.22 -5.57
N SER A 208 -2.29 -3.20 -4.77
CA SER A 208 -2.49 -1.80 -5.12
C SER A 208 -1.53 -0.93 -4.32
N VAL A 209 -0.96 0.06 -4.96
CA VAL A 209 0.10 0.91 -4.40
C VAL A 209 -0.29 2.37 -4.54
N VAL A 210 -0.17 3.13 -3.46
CA VAL A 210 -0.16 4.59 -3.48
C VAL A 210 1.24 5.05 -3.13
N GLY A 211 1.80 5.93 -3.94
CA GLY A 211 3.11 6.53 -3.67
C GLY A 211 3.00 7.91 -3.08
N THR A 212 4.02 8.32 -2.34
CA THR A 212 4.08 9.64 -1.68
C THR A 212 4.83 10.69 -2.49
N ASP A 213 5.36 10.34 -3.65
CA ASP A 213 6.02 11.29 -4.51
C ASP A 213 5.49 11.26 -5.97
N SER A 214 5.76 12.33 -6.71
CA SER A 214 5.29 12.48 -8.10
C SER A 214 5.94 11.49 -9.07
N HIS A 215 7.05 10.89 -8.73
CA HIS A 215 7.74 9.91 -9.57
C HIS A 215 7.11 8.52 -9.49
N THR A 216 6.30 8.24 -8.49
CA THR A 216 5.62 6.95 -8.34
C THR A 216 4.76 6.60 -9.55
N THR A 217 4.12 7.60 -10.17
CA THR A 217 3.35 7.43 -11.40
C THR A 217 4.18 6.96 -12.58
N MET A 218 5.48 7.23 -12.58
CA MET A 218 6.41 6.84 -13.66
C MET A 218 6.64 5.33 -13.73
N VAL A 219 6.34 4.61 -12.67
CA VAL A 219 6.40 3.13 -12.66
C VAL A 219 5.45 2.54 -13.70
N ASN A 220 4.28 3.13 -13.86
CA ASN A 220 3.26 2.78 -14.88
C ASN A 220 2.94 1.28 -14.94
N ALA A 221 3.09 0.59 -13.83
CA ALA A 221 2.87 -0.85 -13.69
C ALA A 221 2.52 -1.23 -12.25
N LEU A 222 2.17 -2.49 -12.02
CA LEU A 222 2.02 -3.10 -10.69
C LEU A 222 0.97 -2.43 -9.79
N SER A 223 -0.14 -1.99 -10.39
CA SER A 223 -1.28 -1.37 -9.66
C SER A 223 -0.91 -0.08 -8.91
N VAL A 224 0.03 0.68 -9.44
CA VAL A 224 0.46 1.96 -8.87
C VAL A 224 -0.54 3.05 -9.20
N LEU A 225 -1.00 3.74 -8.16
CA LEU A 225 -1.72 5.00 -8.20
C LEU A 225 -0.80 6.06 -7.57
N GLY A 226 -0.39 7.01 -8.33
CA GLY A 226 0.49 8.08 -7.84
C GLY A 226 -0.21 9.43 -7.79
#